data_84e16b09bcbf4f2b9d9d102c396f317b
#
_entry.id   84e16b09bcbf4f2b9d9d102c396f317b
#
_cell.length_a   1.000
_cell.length_b   1.000
_cell.length_c   1.000
_cell.angle_alpha   90.00
_cell.angle_beta   90.00
_cell.angle_gamma   90.00
#
_symmetry.space_group_name_H-M   'P 1'
#
loop_
_entity.id
_entity.type
_entity.pdbx_description
1 polymer ?
#
loop_
_entity_poly.entity_id
_entity_poly.type
_entity_poly.pdbx_seq_one_letter_code
_entity_poly.pdbx_strand_id
1 'polypeptide(L)'
;MTTADRDDRELLDAHVSGDPEAFGELFARHRDRLWAVALRTMGNREDAADALQDALISAFRRAGSFRGDSQVTTWLHRIVVNACLDRLRALKVRQADALPDDLEEHVGRGSTHTISTVEQPDAAALATERRERVLAALATLPADQRAALVLVDMEGYPVADVAVMLDCAVGTVKSRCARGRRRLAALLTEYGVTQVTTEDGNRPPPAAVPPSDAPRGPPS
;
A
#
# COMPACT_ATOMS: atom_id res chain seq x y z
N MET A 1 15.01 -31.70 -0.75
CA MET A 1 14.08 -30.68 -0.23
C MET A 1 13.42 -30.03 -1.44
N THR A 2 12.13 -30.20 -1.58
CA THR A 2 11.36 -29.66 -2.72
C THR A 2 11.24 -28.15 -2.54
N THR A 3 11.35 -27.37 -3.59
CA THR A 3 11.30 -25.89 -3.64
C THR A 3 10.07 -25.30 -2.91
N ALA A 4 9.01 -26.06 -2.73
CA ALA A 4 7.75 -25.64 -2.13
C ALA A 4 7.75 -25.44 -0.60
N ASP A 5 8.86 -25.74 0.10
CA ASP A 5 8.94 -25.74 1.57
C ASP A 5 9.85 -24.64 2.15
N ARG A 6 10.55 -23.86 1.30
CA ARG A 6 11.41 -22.78 1.76
C ARG A 6 10.55 -21.55 2.16
N ASP A 7 10.89 -20.93 3.29
CA ASP A 7 10.27 -19.67 3.67
C ASP A 7 10.84 -18.48 2.86
N ASP A 8 10.24 -17.30 3.00
CA ASP A 8 10.66 -16.11 2.24
C ASP A 8 12.09 -15.67 2.57
N ARG A 9 12.53 -15.88 3.80
CA ARG A 9 13.88 -15.57 4.25
C ARG A 9 14.89 -16.53 3.62
N GLU A 10 14.58 -17.81 3.64
CA GLU A 10 15.42 -18.86 3.04
C GLU A 10 15.56 -18.63 1.52
N LEU A 11 14.47 -18.23 0.83
CA LEU A 11 14.52 -17.88 -0.60
C LEU A 11 15.41 -16.67 -0.86
N LEU A 12 15.34 -15.64 -0.02
CA LEU A 12 16.16 -14.45 -0.18
C LEU A 12 17.64 -14.76 0.07
N ASP A 13 17.96 -15.54 1.13
CA ASP A 13 19.32 -15.97 1.47
C ASP A 13 19.89 -16.90 0.39
N ALA A 14 19.07 -17.80 -0.19
CA ALA A 14 19.47 -18.66 -1.31
C ALA A 14 19.81 -17.84 -2.56
N HIS A 15 18.99 -16.82 -2.89
CA HIS A 15 19.30 -15.89 -3.98
C HIS A 15 20.64 -15.19 -3.76
N VAL A 16 20.89 -14.66 -2.58
CA VAL A 16 22.16 -14.00 -2.23
C VAL A 16 23.33 -14.98 -2.34
N SER A 17 23.09 -16.26 -2.07
CA SER A 17 24.09 -17.34 -2.21
C SER A 17 24.29 -17.83 -3.64
N GLY A 18 23.54 -17.28 -4.62
CA GLY A 18 23.71 -17.55 -6.05
C GLY A 18 22.72 -18.55 -6.65
N ASP A 19 21.63 -18.92 -5.94
CA ASP A 19 20.52 -19.70 -6.51
C ASP A 19 19.72 -18.83 -7.51
N PRO A 20 19.76 -19.08 -8.82
CA PRO A 20 19.13 -18.25 -9.82
C PRO A 20 17.60 -18.28 -9.78
N GLU A 21 17.02 -19.36 -9.27
CA GLU A 21 15.56 -19.57 -9.24
C GLU A 21 14.89 -18.99 -7.98
N ALA A 22 15.65 -18.83 -6.89
CA ALA A 22 15.11 -18.48 -5.58
C ALA A 22 14.38 -17.13 -5.58
N PHE A 23 14.92 -16.10 -6.25
CA PHE A 23 14.25 -14.80 -6.34
C PHE A 23 12.98 -14.86 -7.19
N GLY A 24 12.99 -15.65 -8.25
CA GLY A 24 11.80 -15.88 -9.08
C GLY A 24 10.67 -16.52 -8.30
N GLU A 25 10.98 -17.51 -7.44
CA GLU A 25 10.01 -18.15 -6.55
C GLU A 25 9.47 -17.18 -5.50
N LEU A 26 10.33 -16.41 -4.84
CA LEU A 26 9.94 -15.38 -3.89
C LEU A 26 9.00 -14.36 -4.54
N PHE A 27 9.33 -13.88 -5.74
CA PHE A 27 8.48 -12.95 -6.47
C PHE A 27 7.14 -13.58 -6.85
N ALA A 28 7.12 -14.80 -7.39
CA ALA A 28 5.89 -15.48 -7.78
C ALA A 28 4.90 -15.61 -6.61
N ARG A 29 5.41 -15.86 -5.39
CA ARG A 29 4.64 -15.95 -4.15
C ARG A 29 3.95 -14.64 -3.77
N HIS A 30 4.62 -13.50 -4.00
CA HIS A 30 4.13 -12.18 -3.59
C HIS A 30 3.57 -11.33 -4.73
N ARG A 31 3.68 -11.78 -5.98
CA ARG A 31 3.39 -11.00 -7.19
C ARG A 31 2.05 -10.27 -7.15
N ASP A 32 0.98 -10.96 -6.81
CA ASP A 32 -0.37 -10.38 -6.88
C ASP A 32 -0.58 -9.31 -5.81
N ARG A 33 0.02 -9.49 -4.64
CA ARG A 33 -0.01 -8.49 -3.56
C ARG A 33 0.84 -7.27 -3.88
N LEU A 34 2.06 -7.47 -4.38
CA LEU A 34 2.94 -6.38 -4.81
C LEU A 34 2.32 -5.58 -5.96
N TRP A 35 1.68 -6.27 -6.92
CA TRP A 35 0.91 -5.64 -7.98
C TRP A 35 -0.22 -4.78 -7.43
N ALA A 36 -1.00 -5.30 -6.49
CA ALA A 36 -2.11 -4.57 -5.88
C ALA A 36 -1.62 -3.30 -5.14
N VAL A 37 -0.50 -3.38 -4.43
CA VAL A 37 0.13 -2.22 -3.77
C VAL A 37 0.59 -1.19 -4.80
N ALA A 38 1.28 -1.61 -5.87
CA ALA A 38 1.73 -0.72 -6.93
C ALA A 38 0.55 -0.03 -7.61
N LEU A 39 -0.48 -0.79 -8.01
CA LEU A 39 -1.66 -0.27 -8.69
C LEU A 39 -2.43 0.76 -7.84
N ARG A 40 -2.62 0.47 -6.55
CA ARG A 40 -3.29 1.40 -5.62
C ARG A 40 -2.46 2.65 -5.37
N THR A 41 -1.13 2.54 -5.39
CA THR A 41 -0.21 3.67 -5.18
C THR A 41 -0.07 4.53 -6.44
N MET A 42 -0.02 3.95 -7.63
CA MET A 42 0.11 4.69 -8.89
C MET A 42 -1.23 5.23 -9.39
N GLY A 43 -2.32 4.46 -9.27
CA GLY A 43 -3.65 4.82 -9.72
C GLY A 43 -3.93 4.47 -11.19
N ASN A 44 -2.94 4.05 -11.98
CA ASN A 44 -3.10 3.52 -13.33
C ASN A 44 -2.23 2.29 -13.56
N ARG A 45 -2.60 1.46 -14.53
CA ARG A 45 -1.98 0.15 -14.76
C ARG A 45 -0.60 0.23 -15.39
N GLU A 46 -0.40 1.16 -16.32
CA GLU A 46 0.84 1.30 -17.07
C GLU A 46 1.99 1.75 -16.15
N ASP A 47 1.80 2.87 -15.46
CA ASP A 47 2.79 3.35 -14.50
C ASP A 47 3.00 2.39 -13.32
N ALA A 48 1.96 1.64 -12.91
CA ALA A 48 2.09 0.62 -11.88
C ALA A 48 2.97 -0.56 -12.33
N ALA A 49 2.84 -0.98 -13.60
CA ALA A 49 3.68 -2.04 -14.15
C ALA A 49 5.15 -1.62 -14.20
N ASP A 50 5.42 -0.41 -14.67
CA ASP A 50 6.78 0.13 -14.75
C ASP A 50 7.39 0.32 -13.35
N ALA A 51 6.63 0.91 -12.41
CA ALA A 51 7.10 1.08 -11.03
C ALA A 51 7.37 -0.27 -10.33
N LEU A 52 6.54 -1.29 -10.58
CA LEU A 52 6.76 -2.63 -10.06
C LEU A 52 8.01 -3.27 -10.66
N GLN A 53 8.24 -3.11 -11.96
CA GLN A 53 9.45 -3.60 -12.62
C GLN A 53 10.72 -2.96 -12.03
N ASP A 54 10.73 -1.63 -11.87
CA ASP A 54 11.83 -0.90 -11.23
C ASP A 54 12.07 -1.37 -9.80
N ALA A 55 10.99 -1.58 -9.05
CA ALA A 55 11.03 -2.10 -7.69
C ALA A 55 11.67 -3.49 -7.62
N LEU A 56 11.30 -4.39 -8.55
CA LEU A 56 11.83 -5.75 -8.59
C LEU A 56 13.32 -5.79 -8.95
N ILE A 57 13.75 -4.96 -9.91
CA ILE A 57 15.16 -4.79 -10.23
C ILE A 57 15.94 -4.28 -9.01
N SER A 58 15.35 -3.32 -8.29
CA SER A 58 15.94 -2.79 -7.05
C SER A 58 16.01 -3.84 -5.94
N ALA A 59 14.95 -4.63 -5.73
CA ALA A 59 14.90 -5.71 -4.76
C ALA A 59 15.94 -6.79 -5.07
N PHE A 60 16.00 -7.25 -6.32
CA PHE A 60 16.97 -8.22 -6.79
C PHE A 60 18.41 -7.79 -6.47
N ARG A 61 18.76 -6.54 -6.81
CA ARG A 61 20.11 -6.00 -6.59
C ARG A 61 20.44 -5.77 -5.11
N ARG A 62 19.42 -5.48 -4.28
CA ARG A 62 19.58 -5.13 -2.87
C ARG A 62 19.31 -6.29 -1.92
N ALA A 63 19.02 -7.48 -2.41
CA ALA A 63 18.72 -8.66 -1.58
C ALA A 63 19.76 -8.88 -0.48
N GLY A 64 21.06 -8.78 -0.81
CA GLY A 64 22.16 -8.92 0.15
C GLY A 64 22.24 -7.82 1.23
N SER A 65 21.48 -6.72 1.09
CA SER A 65 21.39 -5.66 2.12
C SER A 65 20.24 -5.87 3.11
N PHE A 66 19.43 -6.90 2.94
CA PHE A 66 18.34 -7.24 3.87
C PHE A 66 18.91 -7.76 5.20
N ARG A 67 18.66 -7.04 6.30
CA ARG A 67 19.22 -7.35 7.63
C ARG A 67 18.34 -8.27 8.48
N GLY A 68 17.11 -8.52 8.06
CA GLY A 68 16.15 -9.30 8.83
C GLY A 68 15.44 -8.53 9.96
N ASP A 69 15.57 -7.21 9.99
CA ASP A 69 14.91 -6.36 10.99
C ASP A 69 13.38 -6.30 10.80
N SER A 70 12.87 -6.82 9.69
CA SER A 70 11.45 -6.92 9.36
C SER A 70 11.16 -8.19 8.56
N GLN A 71 9.88 -8.48 8.32
CA GLN A 71 9.48 -9.53 7.39
C GLN A 71 9.94 -9.18 5.97
N VAL A 72 10.30 -10.20 5.16
CA VAL A 72 10.67 -10.01 3.74
C VAL A 72 9.55 -9.31 2.97
N THR A 73 8.29 -9.64 3.25
CA THR A 73 7.11 -8.98 2.66
C THR A 73 7.09 -7.47 2.95
N THR A 74 7.39 -7.06 4.19
CA THR A 74 7.45 -5.64 4.59
C THR A 74 8.55 -4.91 3.82
N TRP A 75 9.71 -5.55 3.69
CA TRP A 75 10.83 -5.02 2.91
C TRP A 75 10.48 -4.88 1.42
N LEU A 76 9.81 -5.86 0.81
CA LEU A 76 9.33 -5.79 -0.58
C LEU A 76 8.31 -4.67 -0.76
N HIS A 77 7.32 -4.53 0.13
CA HIS A 77 6.33 -3.44 0.07
C HIS A 77 6.98 -2.06 0.18
N ARG A 78 7.98 -1.92 1.07
CA ARG A 78 8.77 -0.68 1.17
C ARG A 78 9.43 -0.31 -0.16
N ILE A 79 10.07 -1.28 -0.83
CA ILE A 79 10.73 -1.05 -2.12
C ILE A 79 9.69 -0.64 -3.19
N VAL A 80 8.57 -1.37 -3.27
CA VAL A 80 7.52 -1.08 -4.26
C VAL A 80 6.91 0.31 -4.06
N VAL A 81 6.53 0.66 -2.82
CA VAL A 81 5.91 1.98 -2.56
C VAL A 81 6.89 3.10 -2.83
N ASN A 82 8.17 2.94 -2.47
CA ASN A 82 9.18 3.97 -2.75
C ASN A 82 9.44 4.12 -4.25
N ALA A 83 9.50 3.04 -5.02
CA ALA A 83 9.61 3.10 -6.48
C ALA A 83 8.40 3.83 -7.10
N CYS A 84 7.18 3.55 -6.62
CA CYS A 84 5.98 4.27 -7.04
C CYS A 84 6.06 5.77 -6.74
N LEU A 85 6.49 6.15 -5.53
CA LEU A 85 6.63 7.55 -5.13
C LEU A 85 7.69 8.28 -5.96
N ASP A 86 8.81 7.65 -6.22
CA ASP A 86 9.88 8.22 -7.05
C ASP A 86 9.42 8.42 -8.49
N ARG A 87 8.69 7.47 -9.06
CA ARG A 87 8.09 7.60 -10.40
C ARG A 87 7.06 8.73 -10.44
N LEU A 88 6.18 8.85 -9.44
CA LEU A 88 5.21 9.96 -9.37
C LEU A 88 5.89 11.32 -9.28
N ARG A 89 7.01 11.43 -8.55
CA ARG A 89 7.82 12.65 -8.50
C ARG A 89 8.43 12.96 -9.87
N ALA A 90 8.99 11.95 -10.54
CA ALA A 90 9.58 12.12 -11.86
C ALA A 90 8.56 12.54 -12.92
N LEU A 91 7.35 11.96 -12.90
CA LEU A 91 6.25 12.34 -13.78
C LEU A 91 5.83 13.79 -13.56
N LYS A 92 5.73 14.22 -12.29
CA LYS A 92 5.37 15.61 -11.93
C LYS A 92 6.41 16.60 -12.43
N VAL A 93 7.70 16.30 -12.30
CA VAL A 93 8.78 17.17 -12.82
C VAL A 93 8.68 17.27 -14.34
N ARG A 94 8.55 16.15 -15.07
CA ARG A 94 8.39 16.17 -16.53
C ARG A 94 7.17 16.97 -17.00
N GLN A 95 6.06 16.89 -16.28
CA GLN A 95 4.87 17.69 -16.58
C GLN A 95 5.12 19.19 -16.35
N ALA A 96 5.84 19.56 -15.32
CA ALA A 96 6.21 20.95 -15.06
C ALA A 96 7.16 21.49 -16.13
N ASP A 97 8.14 20.69 -16.56
CA ASP A 97 9.12 21.09 -17.60
C ASP A 97 8.48 21.15 -19.02
N ALA A 98 7.39 20.44 -19.24
CA ALA A 98 6.69 20.38 -20.54
C ALA A 98 5.62 21.47 -20.72
N LEU A 99 5.33 22.28 -19.69
CA LEU A 99 4.42 23.42 -19.83
C LEU A 99 5.22 24.66 -20.24
N PRO A 100 4.91 25.28 -21.39
CA PRO A 100 5.29 26.67 -21.67
C PRO A 100 4.61 27.59 -20.64
N ASP A 101 5.23 28.74 -20.30
CA ASP A 101 4.85 29.71 -19.26
C ASP A 101 3.42 30.33 -19.35
N ASP A 102 2.57 29.86 -20.26
CA ASP A 102 1.25 30.43 -20.54
C ASP A 102 0.11 29.43 -20.56
N LEU A 103 -0.17 28.72 -19.47
CA LEU A 103 -1.50 28.11 -19.28
C LEU A 103 -1.75 27.77 -17.82
N GLU A 104 -2.44 28.69 -17.14
CA GLU A 104 -3.16 28.41 -15.89
C GLU A 104 -4.17 27.27 -16.08
N GLU A 105 -4.24 26.40 -15.08
CA GLU A 105 -5.30 25.43 -14.84
C GLU A 105 -5.56 24.32 -15.88
N HIS A 106 -4.80 23.22 -15.76
CA HIS A 106 -5.39 21.91 -16.09
C HIS A 106 -5.30 20.98 -14.89
N VAL A 107 -6.32 21.04 -14.05
CA VAL A 107 -6.73 19.99 -13.10
C VAL A 107 -6.89 18.68 -13.88
N GLY A 108 -6.24 17.64 -13.39
CA GLY A 108 -6.11 16.30 -13.94
C GLY A 108 -7.27 15.81 -14.80
N ARG A 109 -6.99 15.61 -16.07
CA ARG A 109 -7.84 14.78 -16.93
C ARG A 109 -7.59 13.31 -16.60
N GLY A 110 -8.40 12.79 -15.65
CA GLY A 110 -8.66 11.38 -15.58
C GLY A 110 -9.23 10.92 -16.91
N SER A 111 -8.64 9.89 -17.49
CA SER A 111 -9.16 9.22 -18.68
C SER A 111 -10.61 8.80 -18.40
N THR A 112 -11.55 9.42 -19.10
CA THR A 112 -12.95 9.05 -19.05
C THR A 112 -13.13 7.72 -19.77
N HIS A 113 -13.18 6.63 -19.01
CA HIS A 113 -13.71 5.38 -19.51
C HIS A 113 -15.21 5.56 -19.76
N THR A 114 -15.59 5.48 -21.02
CA THR A 114 -16.97 5.43 -21.51
C THR A 114 -17.70 4.29 -20.79
N ILE A 115 -18.72 4.64 -20.01
CA ILE A 115 -19.60 3.67 -19.36
C ILE A 115 -20.51 3.12 -20.46
N SER A 116 -20.25 1.89 -20.89
CA SER A 116 -21.20 1.11 -21.66
C SER A 116 -22.33 0.68 -20.72
N THR A 117 -23.54 1.05 -21.08
CA THR A 117 -24.80 0.60 -20.46
C THR A 117 -24.90 -0.91 -20.64
N VAL A 118 -24.95 -1.67 -19.58
CA VAL A 118 -25.05 -3.13 -19.60
C VAL A 118 -26.12 -3.60 -18.63
N GLU A 119 -26.90 -4.51 -19.13
CA GLU A 119 -27.82 -5.45 -18.48
C GLU A 119 -27.34 -5.94 -17.11
N GLN A 120 -28.25 -6.38 -16.25
CA GLN A 120 -28.09 -6.79 -14.84
C GLN A 120 -26.67 -7.28 -14.50
N PRO A 121 -25.93 -6.52 -13.71
CA PRO A 121 -24.53 -6.88 -13.45
C PRO A 121 -24.44 -8.08 -12.52
N ASP A 122 -23.76 -9.13 -12.98
CA ASP A 122 -23.26 -10.22 -12.16
C ASP A 122 -22.49 -9.66 -10.95
N ALA A 123 -22.52 -10.33 -9.80
CA ALA A 123 -21.82 -9.91 -8.60
C ALA A 123 -20.32 -9.62 -8.85
N ALA A 124 -19.72 -10.29 -9.81
CA ALA A 124 -18.36 -10.06 -10.28
C ALA A 124 -18.17 -8.71 -10.99
N ALA A 125 -19.14 -8.27 -11.81
CA ALA A 125 -19.11 -6.98 -12.49
C ALA A 125 -19.22 -5.83 -11.48
N LEU A 126 -20.12 -5.96 -10.49
CA LEU A 126 -20.25 -4.98 -9.39
C LEU A 126 -18.98 -4.88 -8.54
N ALA A 127 -18.32 -5.99 -8.28
CA ALA A 127 -17.05 -5.99 -7.54
C ALA A 127 -15.93 -5.30 -8.33
N THR A 128 -15.90 -5.48 -9.66
CA THR A 128 -14.93 -4.82 -10.55
C THR A 128 -15.19 -3.32 -10.59
N GLU A 129 -16.43 -2.90 -10.77
CA GLU A 129 -16.81 -1.48 -10.78
C GLU A 129 -16.47 -0.77 -9.46
N ARG A 130 -16.76 -1.42 -8.31
CA ARG A 130 -16.36 -0.88 -7.00
C ARG A 130 -14.85 -0.72 -6.87
N ARG A 131 -14.08 -1.70 -7.37
CA ARG A 131 -12.61 -1.64 -7.36
C ARG A 131 -12.10 -0.48 -8.20
N GLU A 132 -12.65 -0.29 -9.40
CA GLU A 132 -12.28 0.81 -10.28
C GLU A 132 -12.61 2.17 -9.67
N ARG A 133 -13.77 2.32 -9.04
CA ARG A 133 -14.16 3.55 -8.32
C ARG A 133 -13.19 3.87 -7.16
N VAL A 134 -12.80 2.85 -6.39
CA VAL A 134 -11.83 3.04 -5.30
C VAL A 134 -10.45 3.44 -5.85
N LEU A 135 -9.99 2.82 -6.94
CA LEU A 135 -8.73 3.20 -7.58
C LEU A 135 -8.78 4.62 -8.14
N ALA A 136 -9.87 5.01 -8.79
CA ALA A 136 -10.07 6.38 -9.26
C ALA A 136 -10.06 7.39 -8.11
N ALA A 137 -10.77 7.12 -7.02
CA ALA A 137 -10.77 7.97 -5.84
C ALA A 137 -9.37 8.08 -5.20
N LEU A 138 -8.63 6.97 -5.10
CA LEU A 138 -7.25 6.98 -4.62
C LEU A 138 -6.34 7.82 -5.53
N ALA A 139 -6.52 7.77 -6.85
CA ALA A 139 -5.70 8.49 -7.81
C ALA A 139 -5.81 10.02 -7.64
N THR A 140 -6.91 10.54 -7.11
CA THR A 140 -7.09 11.98 -6.83
C THR A 140 -6.32 12.47 -5.61
N LEU A 141 -5.86 11.56 -4.74
CA LEU A 141 -5.10 11.93 -3.55
C LEU A 141 -3.66 12.34 -3.90
N PRO A 142 -3.06 13.28 -3.17
CA PRO A 142 -1.62 13.49 -3.21
C PRO A 142 -0.88 12.17 -2.93
N ALA A 143 0.19 11.92 -3.69
CA ALA A 143 0.94 10.66 -3.65
C ALA A 143 1.30 10.18 -2.23
N ASP A 144 1.80 11.10 -1.39
CA ASP A 144 2.19 10.79 -0.02
C ASP A 144 1.01 10.39 0.89
N GLN A 145 -0.19 10.98 0.67
CA GLN A 145 -1.40 10.61 1.42
C GLN A 145 -1.92 9.25 0.96
N ARG A 146 -1.89 9.01 -0.34
CA ARG A 146 -2.27 7.75 -0.96
C ARG A 146 -1.39 6.61 -0.50
N ALA A 147 -0.06 6.76 -0.55
CA ALA A 147 0.90 5.76 -0.08
C ALA A 147 0.69 5.42 1.41
N ALA A 148 0.50 6.43 2.27
CA ALA A 148 0.22 6.20 3.69
C ALA A 148 -1.08 5.41 3.92
N LEU A 149 -2.17 5.73 3.19
CA LEU A 149 -3.44 5.00 3.28
C LEU A 149 -3.33 3.56 2.77
N VAL A 150 -2.64 3.35 1.64
CA VAL A 150 -2.42 2.00 1.10
C VAL A 150 -1.71 1.13 2.13
N LEU A 151 -0.65 1.61 2.74
CA LEU A 151 0.10 0.83 3.72
C LEU A 151 -0.64 0.63 5.05
N VAL A 152 -1.27 1.67 5.61
CA VAL A 152 -1.94 1.58 6.91
C VAL A 152 -3.30 0.91 6.80
N ASP A 153 -4.16 1.37 5.87
CA ASP A 153 -5.57 1.00 5.85
C ASP A 153 -5.85 -0.23 4.97
N MET A 154 -5.05 -0.47 3.93
CA MET A 154 -5.27 -1.58 3.01
C MET A 154 -4.33 -2.76 3.27
N GLU A 155 -3.06 -2.49 3.60
CA GLU A 155 -2.09 -3.55 3.92
C GLU A 155 -2.00 -3.85 5.43
N GLY A 156 -2.58 -2.99 6.29
CA GLY A 156 -2.70 -3.22 7.73
C GLY A 156 -1.41 -3.01 8.52
N TYR A 157 -0.43 -2.27 7.98
CA TYR A 157 0.81 -2.00 8.70
C TYR A 157 0.61 -1.04 9.86
N PRO A 158 1.26 -1.28 11.01
CA PRO A 158 1.33 -0.31 12.10
C PRO A 158 1.89 1.03 11.62
N VAL A 159 1.35 2.14 12.13
CA VAL A 159 1.79 3.49 11.73
C VAL A 159 3.29 3.71 11.95
N ALA A 160 3.87 3.10 12.98
CA ALA A 160 5.32 3.16 13.26
C ALA A 160 6.14 2.52 12.13
N ASP A 161 5.70 1.35 11.64
CA ASP A 161 6.38 0.64 10.55
C ASP A 161 6.27 1.43 9.24
N VAL A 162 5.08 2.00 8.96
CA VAL A 162 4.87 2.85 7.80
C VAL A 162 5.75 4.11 7.85
N ALA A 163 5.99 4.67 9.03
CA ALA A 163 6.90 5.79 9.20
C ALA A 163 8.34 5.43 8.77
N VAL A 164 8.81 4.23 9.12
CA VAL A 164 10.10 3.69 8.66
C VAL A 164 10.09 3.40 7.16
N MET A 165 9.00 2.81 6.63
CA MET A 165 8.87 2.49 5.20
C MET A 165 8.92 3.74 4.31
N LEU A 166 8.27 4.83 4.75
CA LEU A 166 8.15 6.10 4.01
C LEU A 166 9.20 7.14 4.40
N ASP A 167 10.15 6.77 5.26
CA ASP A 167 11.21 7.64 5.76
C ASP A 167 10.68 8.99 6.28
N CYS A 168 9.71 8.95 7.19
CA CYS A 168 9.10 10.14 7.76
C CYS A 168 8.67 9.94 9.22
N ALA A 169 8.37 11.04 9.93
CA ALA A 169 7.92 10.97 11.32
C ALA A 169 6.54 10.28 11.44
N VAL A 170 6.31 9.55 12.55
CA VAL A 170 5.03 8.91 12.88
C VAL A 170 3.86 9.90 12.84
N GLY A 171 4.06 11.13 13.32
CA GLY A 171 3.06 12.20 13.24
C GLY A 171 2.71 12.59 11.80
N THR A 172 3.69 12.51 10.88
CA THR A 172 3.49 12.76 9.45
C THR A 172 2.59 11.68 8.83
N VAL A 173 2.81 10.39 9.14
CA VAL A 173 1.94 9.30 8.67
C VAL A 173 0.51 9.51 9.17
N LYS A 174 0.33 9.75 10.49
CA LYS A 174 -0.99 10.02 11.08
C LYS A 174 -1.72 11.16 10.38
N SER A 175 -1.03 12.29 10.13
CA SER A 175 -1.61 13.46 9.46
C SER A 175 -1.93 13.20 7.98
N ARG A 176 -1.10 12.41 7.26
CA ARG A 176 -1.34 11.98 5.87
C ARG A 176 -2.57 11.09 5.79
N CYS A 177 -2.69 10.08 6.66
CA CYS A 177 -3.86 9.20 6.73
C CYS A 177 -5.14 9.99 7.06
N ALA A 178 -5.12 10.86 8.07
CA ALA A 178 -6.28 11.66 8.44
C ALA A 178 -6.77 12.58 7.31
N ARG A 179 -5.86 13.22 6.59
CA ARG A 179 -6.19 14.06 5.42
C ARG A 179 -6.70 13.24 4.25
N GLY A 180 -6.04 12.11 3.96
CA GLY A 180 -6.45 11.22 2.90
C GLY A 180 -7.82 10.61 3.13
N ARG A 181 -8.11 10.10 4.34
CA ARG A 181 -9.45 9.57 4.70
C ARG A 181 -10.56 10.61 4.54
N ARG A 182 -10.32 11.86 4.97
CA ARG A 182 -11.32 12.95 4.80
C ARG A 182 -11.62 13.21 3.32
N ARG A 183 -10.60 13.24 2.46
CA ARG A 183 -10.79 13.42 1.02
C ARG A 183 -11.50 12.24 0.38
N LEU A 184 -11.11 11.01 0.71
CA LEU A 184 -11.78 9.80 0.22
C LEU A 184 -13.23 9.74 0.66
N ALA A 185 -13.54 10.06 1.94
CA ALA A 185 -14.90 10.07 2.45
C ALA A 185 -15.80 11.02 1.66
N ALA A 186 -15.32 12.22 1.33
CA ALA A 186 -16.06 13.18 0.52
C ALA A 186 -16.38 12.62 -0.88
N LEU A 187 -15.37 12.05 -1.55
CA LEU A 187 -15.53 11.47 -2.88
C LEU A 187 -16.44 10.23 -2.89
N LEU A 188 -16.25 9.32 -1.93
CA LEU A 188 -17.04 8.10 -1.85
C LEU A 188 -18.51 8.36 -1.48
N THR A 189 -18.80 9.41 -0.71
CA THR A 189 -20.17 9.85 -0.43
C THR A 189 -20.87 10.34 -1.70
N GLU A 190 -20.16 11.06 -2.55
CA GLU A 190 -20.65 11.50 -3.86
C GLU A 190 -20.96 10.33 -4.79
N TYR A 191 -20.19 9.24 -4.69
CA TYR A 191 -20.44 8.00 -5.45
C TYR A 191 -21.44 7.03 -4.80
N GLY A 192 -22.18 7.46 -3.75
CA GLY A 192 -23.23 6.65 -3.10
C GLY A 192 -22.69 5.46 -2.28
N VAL A 193 -21.41 5.43 -1.96
CA VAL A 193 -20.82 4.45 -1.04
C VAL A 193 -21.07 4.95 0.38
N THR A 194 -22.18 4.52 0.99
CA THR A 194 -22.49 4.81 2.39
C THR A 194 -21.36 4.27 3.28
N GLN A 195 -20.85 5.10 4.18
CA GLN A 195 -19.78 4.75 5.11
C GLN A 195 -20.20 3.53 5.95
N VAL A 196 -19.47 2.44 5.83
CA VAL A 196 -19.39 1.48 6.94
C VAL A 196 -18.46 2.13 7.97
N THR A 197 -19.04 2.76 8.97
CA THR A 197 -18.32 3.24 10.15
C THR A 197 -17.76 2.04 10.89
N THR A 198 -16.54 1.68 10.61
CA THR A 198 -15.75 0.83 11.52
C THR A 198 -15.30 1.72 12.67
N GLU A 199 -16.11 1.79 13.71
CA GLU A 199 -15.81 2.48 14.97
C GLU A 199 -14.70 1.80 15.79
N ASP A 200 -13.96 0.83 15.28
CA ASP A 200 -13.04 0.03 16.10
C ASP A 200 -11.60 -0.11 15.55
N GLY A 201 -11.16 0.77 14.69
CA GLY A 201 -9.86 0.66 14.02
C GLY A 201 -8.68 1.37 14.71
N ASN A 202 -8.67 1.61 16.01
CA ASN A 202 -7.46 1.98 16.78
C ASN A 202 -7.68 2.05 18.29
N ARG A 203 -8.38 1.06 18.87
CA ARG A 203 -8.46 0.93 20.31
C ARG A 203 -7.19 0.27 20.82
N PRO A 204 -6.42 0.88 21.71
CA PRO A 204 -5.31 0.18 22.35
C PRO A 204 -5.85 -1.05 23.10
N PRO A 205 -5.10 -2.15 23.17
CA PRO A 205 -5.53 -3.33 23.89
C PRO A 205 -5.88 -2.94 25.32
N PRO A 206 -6.95 -3.55 25.93
CA PRO A 206 -7.32 -3.25 27.29
C PRO A 206 -6.13 -3.51 28.22
N ALA A 207 -5.84 -2.53 29.09
CA ALA A 207 -4.80 -2.66 30.09
C ALA A 207 -5.02 -3.96 30.89
N ALA A 208 -3.95 -4.73 31.05
CA ALA A 208 -3.97 -5.96 31.83
C ALA A 208 -4.58 -5.70 33.22
N VAL A 209 -5.66 -6.42 33.53
CA VAL A 209 -6.28 -6.39 34.86
C VAL A 209 -5.26 -6.92 35.86
N PRO A 210 -4.89 -6.18 36.90
CA PRO A 210 -4.03 -6.70 37.95
C PRO A 210 -4.71 -7.90 38.65
N PRO A 211 -3.93 -8.91 39.05
CA PRO A 211 -4.51 -10.08 39.73
C PRO A 211 -5.20 -9.64 41.01
N SER A 212 -6.43 -10.08 41.14
CA SER A 212 -7.27 -9.88 42.33
C SER A 212 -6.56 -10.45 43.58
N ASP A 213 -6.46 -9.63 44.62
CA ASP A 213 -5.93 -10.00 45.92
C ASP A 213 -6.63 -11.25 46.44
N ALA A 214 -5.87 -12.25 46.83
CA ALA A 214 -6.35 -13.43 47.51
C ALA A 214 -6.84 -13.06 48.94
N PRO A 215 -7.91 -13.67 49.45
CA PRO A 215 -8.44 -13.34 50.77
C PRO A 215 -7.46 -13.71 51.88
N ARG A 216 -7.18 -12.74 52.75
CA ARG A 216 -6.43 -12.97 54.00
C ARG A 216 -7.28 -13.87 54.90
N GLY A 217 -6.72 -15.00 55.29
CA GLY A 217 -7.28 -15.87 56.33
C GLY A 217 -7.35 -15.19 57.71
N PRO A 218 -8.23 -15.65 58.62
CA PRO A 218 -8.44 -15.03 59.91
C PRO A 218 -7.25 -15.28 60.86
N PRO A 219 -7.02 -14.36 61.82
CA PRO A 219 -5.98 -14.52 62.84
C PRO A 219 -6.40 -15.53 63.89
N SER A 220 -5.44 -16.37 64.32
CA SER A 220 -5.55 -17.25 65.52
C SER A 220 -5.17 -16.49 66.75
#